data_c24fda9a73196055c597d7a4408d26e4
#
_entry.id   c24fda9a73196055c597d7a4408d26e4
#
_cell.length_a   1.000
_cell.length_b   1.000
_cell.length_c   1.000
_cell.angle_alpha   90.00
_cell.angle_beta   90.00
_cell.angle_gamma   90.00
#
_symmetry.space_group_name_H-M   'P 1'
#
loop_
_entity.id
_entity.type
_entity.pdbx_description
1 polymer ?
#
loop_
_entity_poly.entity_id
_entity_poly.type
_entity_poly.pdbx_seq_one_letter_code
_entity_poly.pdbx_strand_id
1 'polypeptide(L)'
;MINKIELEITSDCNAACPGCARTLNPDKLKIQSFTYHDILRLFPTEADIRGKEFKFCGVLGDPALNVECVKMVDYLVTNGAYCELSTNGGYQTADWWRSLGNIAAEYPGRVYIHFCVDGHKETNHIYRVNTKFNIIERNMKAFSDAAPKNSASWIYIVFDHNEHELEAAKEHAAKLNFEFATRTGMQQLP
;
A
#
# COMPACT_ATOMS: atom_id res chain seq x y z
N MET A 1 -23.87 12.53 1.58
CA MET A 1 -22.97 12.05 2.66
C MET A 1 -21.64 11.68 2.04
N ILE A 2 -20.51 12.01 2.70
CA ILE A 2 -19.17 11.59 2.28
C ILE A 2 -19.03 10.11 2.64
N ASN A 3 -18.78 9.26 1.64
CA ASN A 3 -18.66 7.82 1.84
C ASN A 3 -17.22 7.31 1.65
N LYS A 4 -16.37 8.09 0.95
CA LYS A 4 -14.96 7.78 0.71
C LYS A 4 -14.06 8.93 1.18
N ILE A 5 -13.03 8.60 1.93
CA ILE A 5 -12.08 9.53 2.52
C ILE A 5 -10.67 9.08 2.15
N GLU A 6 -9.96 9.89 1.39
CA GLU A 6 -8.55 9.65 1.09
C GLU A 6 -7.67 10.43 2.07
N LEU A 7 -6.73 9.74 2.71
CA LEU A 7 -5.81 10.31 3.69
C LEU A 7 -4.37 10.00 3.30
N GLU A 8 -3.56 11.04 3.17
CA GLU A 8 -2.11 10.95 3.16
C GLU A 8 -1.61 10.89 4.60
N ILE A 9 -1.63 9.70 5.21
CA ILE A 9 -1.23 9.55 6.62
C ILE A 9 0.26 9.80 6.87
N THR A 10 1.04 9.85 5.80
CA THR A 10 2.43 10.34 5.80
C THR A 10 2.80 10.83 4.42
N SER A 11 3.63 11.84 4.33
CA SER A 11 4.27 12.26 3.07
C SER A 11 5.68 11.67 2.92
N ASP A 12 6.09 10.76 3.79
CA ASP A 12 7.36 10.05 3.66
C ASP A 12 7.22 8.78 2.83
N CYS A 13 8.27 8.45 2.07
CA CYS A 13 8.34 7.26 1.23
C CYS A 13 9.80 6.81 1.08
N ASN A 14 10.05 5.50 1.18
CA ASN A 14 11.37 4.93 0.95
C ASN A 14 11.74 4.85 -0.54
N ALA A 15 10.76 4.90 -1.45
CA ALA A 15 11.00 4.86 -2.89
C ALA A 15 11.20 6.26 -3.49
N ALA A 16 11.94 6.33 -4.60
CA ALA A 16 12.18 7.53 -5.40
C ALA A 16 11.77 7.29 -6.86
N CYS A 17 10.50 6.91 -7.08
CA CYS A 17 9.99 6.63 -8.42
C CYS A 17 10.08 7.87 -9.32
N PRO A 18 10.66 7.78 -10.55
CA PRO A 18 10.89 8.93 -11.41
C PRO A 18 9.63 9.75 -11.76
N GLY A 19 8.47 9.09 -11.91
CA GLY A 19 7.21 9.77 -12.22
C GLY A 19 6.43 10.27 -11.00
N CYS A 20 6.98 10.14 -9.78
CA CYS A 20 6.30 10.55 -8.57
C CYS A 20 6.41 12.08 -8.35
N ALA A 21 5.28 12.72 -8.00
CA ALA A 21 5.25 14.15 -7.68
C ALA A 21 6.27 14.54 -6.58
N ARG A 22 6.52 13.64 -5.63
CA ARG A 22 7.50 13.79 -4.56
C ARG A 22 8.93 13.84 -5.10
N THR A 23 9.29 12.96 -6.04
CA THR A 23 10.61 12.91 -6.67
C THR A 23 10.84 14.11 -7.60
N LEU A 24 9.77 14.53 -8.30
CA LEU A 24 9.83 15.66 -9.24
C LEU A 24 9.87 17.03 -8.53
N ASN A 25 9.44 17.12 -7.26
CA ASN A 25 9.35 18.37 -6.51
C ASN A 25 9.90 18.22 -5.08
N PRO A 26 11.15 17.80 -4.90
CA PRO A 26 11.68 17.45 -3.57
C PRO A 26 11.67 18.64 -2.60
N ASP A 27 11.92 19.85 -3.10
CA ASP A 27 12.00 21.07 -2.27
C ASP A 27 10.63 21.63 -1.85
N LYS A 28 9.54 21.14 -2.45
CA LYS A 28 8.18 21.64 -2.18
C LYS A 28 7.44 20.83 -1.12
N LEU A 29 7.95 19.67 -0.74
CA LEU A 29 7.28 18.74 0.16
C LEU A 29 7.95 18.74 1.53
N LYS A 30 7.18 19.09 2.55
CA LYS A 30 7.56 18.85 3.94
C LYS A 30 7.13 17.44 4.33
N ILE A 31 8.03 16.69 4.95
CA ILE A 31 7.68 15.39 5.52
C ILE A 31 6.81 15.62 6.75
N GLN A 32 5.60 15.11 6.70
CA GLN A 32 4.63 15.16 7.78
C GLN A 32 3.91 13.81 7.88
N SER A 33 3.54 13.43 9.09
CA SER A 33 2.79 12.21 9.34
C SER A 33 1.67 12.48 10.33
N PHE A 34 0.51 11.88 10.12
CA PHE A 34 -0.54 11.81 11.13
C PHE A 34 -0.06 10.94 12.30
N THR A 35 -0.47 11.33 13.48
CA THR A 35 -0.44 10.46 14.65
C THR A 35 -1.76 9.70 14.76
N TYR A 36 -1.76 8.60 15.49
CA TYR A 36 -2.99 7.90 15.85
C TYR A 36 -4.01 8.83 16.54
N HIS A 37 -3.51 9.76 17.37
CA HIS A 37 -4.34 10.76 18.03
C HIS A 37 -5.04 11.71 17.07
N ASP A 38 -4.41 12.04 15.95
CA ASP A 38 -5.05 12.88 14.91
C ASP A 38 -6.25 12.16 14.30
N ILE A 39 -6.15 10.84 14.07
CA ILE A 39 -7.27 10.03 13.58
C ILE A 39 -8.43 10.04 14.60
N LEU A 40 -8.13 9.87 15.90
CA LEU A 40 -9.14 9.93 16.95
C LEU A 40 -9.83 11.30 17.04
N ARG A 41 -9.10 12.38 16.77
CA ARG A 41 -9.66 13.75 16.75
C ARG A 41 -10.52 14.03 15.53
N LEU A 42 -10.13 13.52 14.36
CA LEU A 42 -10.85 13.72 13.11
C LEU A 42 -12.12 12.86 13.03
N PHE A 43 -12.09 11.68 13.62
CA PHE A 43 -13.17 10.70 13.58
C PHE A 43 -13.45 10.16 15.00
N PRO A 44 -13.98 11.00 15.90
CA PRO A 44 -14.10 10.68 17.30
C PRO A 44 -15.22 9.69 17.65
N THR A 45 -16.17 9.46 16.73
CA THR A 45 -17.32 8.59 17.00
C THR A 45 -17.45 7.50 15.93
N GLU A 46 -18.08 6.40 16.33
CA GLU A 46 -18.43 5.33 15.37
C GLU A 46 -19.27 5.85 14.20
N ALA A 47 -20.14 6.84 14.41
CA ALA A 47 -20.96 7.45 13.35
C ALA A 47 -20.12 8.18 12.30
N ASP A 48 -18.93 8.67 12.68
CA ASP A 48 -17.99 9.29 11.75
C ASP A 48 -17.28 8.26 10.86
N ILE A 49 -17.30 6.99 11.23
CA ILE A 49 -16.47 5.91 10.69
C ILE A 49 -17.32 4.85 9.98
N ARG A 50 -18.38 4.38 10.62
CA ARG A 50 -19.16 3.23 10.20
C ARG A 50 -19.64 3.33 8.74
N GLY A 51 -19.34 2.29 7.95
CA GLY A 51 -19.74 2.16 6.55
C GLY A 51 -18.99 3.07 5.57
N LYS A 52 -17.98 3.83 6.03
CA LYS A 52 -17.15 4.64 5.15
C LYS A 52 -15.92 3.87 4.70
N GLU A 53 -15.40 4.24 3.54
CA GLU A 53 -14.15 3.76 2.99
C GLU A 53 -13.04 4.77 3.30
N PHE A 54 -11.99 4.31 3.95
CA PHE A 54 -10.77 5.07 4.20
C PHE A 54 -9.65 4.52 3.32
N LYS A 55 -9.15 5.37 2.43
CA LYS A 55 -8.02 5.03 1.59
C LYS A 55 -6.76 5.72 2.11
N PHE A 56 -5.83 4.93 2.60
CA PHE A 56 -4.48 5.39 2.89
C PHE A 56 -3.68 5.26 1.61
N CYS A 57 -3.57 6.37 0.90
CA CYS A 57 -2.97 6.39 -0.42
C CYS A 57 -1.61 7.04 -0.39
N GLY A 58 -0.84 6.68 -1.40
CA GLY A 58 0.48 7.18 -1.64
C GLY A 58 0.51 8.08 -2.86
N VAL A 59 -0.08 9.25 -2.80
CA VAL A 59 0.20 10.31 -3.79
C VAL A 59 1.54 10.95 -3.45
N LEU A 60 1.78 11.19 -2.16
CA LEU A 60 3.00 11.83 -1.65
C LEU A 60 3.85 10.89 -0.83
N GLY A 61 3.26 9.99 -0.04
CA GLY A 61 3.97 9.08 0.84
C GLY A 61 3.63 7.61 0.63
N ASP A 62 4.18 6.75 1.46
CA ASP A 62 3.80 5.35 1.53
C ASP A 62 3.28 5.05 2.95
N PRO A 63 2.06 4.54 3.12
CA PRO A 63 1.47 4.32 4.44
C PRO A 63 2.30 3.41 5.36
N ALA A 64 3.13 2.52 4.80
CA ALA A 64 4.02 1.68 5.60
C ALA A 64 5.13 2.47 6.32
N LEU A 65 5.39 3.74 5.95
CA LEU A 65 6.33 4.59 6.67
C LEU A 65 5.71 5.28 7.89
N ASN A 66 4.39 5.25 8.03
CA ASN A 66 3.76 5.69 9.26
C ASN A 66 3.75 4.54 10.28
N VAL A 67 4.52 4.69 11.36
CA VAL A 67 4.68 3.65 12.40
C VAL A 67 3.38 3.34 13.16
N GLU A 68 2.40 4.24 13.13
CA GLU A 68 1.09 4.06 13.76
C GLU A 68 0.00 3.59 12.80
N CYS A 69 0.34 3.34 11.53
CA CYS A 69 -0.61 2.93 10.49
C CYS A 69 -1.47 1.73 10.91
N VAL A 70 -0.86 0.68 11.47
CA VAL A 70 -1.58 -0.53 11.95
C VAL A 70 -2.63 -0.16 12.99
N LYS A 71 -2.30 0.70 13.95
CA LYS A 71 -3.26 1.16 14.97
C LYS A 71 -4.40 1.97 14.38
N MET A 72 -4.11 2.78 13.36
CA MET A 72 -5.13 3.57 12.66
C MET A 72 -6.10 2.66 11.90
N VAL A 73 -5.57 1.66 11.19
CA VAL A 73 -6.38 0.66 10.47
C VAL A 73 -7.27 -0.09 11.45
N ASP A 74 -6.68 -0.63 12.53
CA ASP A 74 -7.39 -1.38 13.55
C ASP A 74 -8.56 -0.57 14.15
N TYR A 75 -8.30 0.66 14.58
CA TYR A 75 -9.33 1.56 15.09
C TYR A 75 -10.48 1.77 14.09
N LEU A 76 -10.15 2.07 12.83
CA LEU A 76 -11.16 2.36 11.82
C LEU A 76 -12.02 1.14 11.50
N VAL A 77 -11.41 -0.04 11.31
CA VAL A 77 -12.18 -1.25 10.95
C VAL A 77 -12.99 -1.79 12.12
N THR A 78 -12.49 -1.68 13.35
CA THR A 78 -13.23 -2.02 14.58
C THR A 78 -14.49 -1.16 14.72
N ASN A 79 -14.44 0.10 14.28
CA ASN A 79 -15.58 1.01 14.24
C ASN A 79 -16.40 0.91 12.94
N GLY A 80 -16.19 -0.14 12.13
CA GLY A 80 -17.05 -0.49 11.01
C GLY A 80 -16.69 0.16 9.66
N ALA A 81 -15.47 0.70 9.51
CA ALA A 81 -14.95 1.19 8.23
C ALA A 81 -14.48 0.06 7.31
N TYR A 82 -14.21 0.45 6.06
CA TYR A 82 -13.38 -0.26 5.10
C TYR A 82 -12.08 0.51 4.95
N CYS A 83 -10.94 -0.16 5.01
CA CYS A 83 -9.62 0.44 4.85
C CYS A 83 -8.91 -0.13 3.62
N GLU A 84 -8.47 0.74 2.73
CA GLU A 84 -7.69 0.43 1.55
C GLU A 84 -6.32 1.10 1.66
N LEU A 85 -5.23 0.35 1.46
CA LEU A 85 -3.87 0.87 1.51
C LEU A 85 -3.18 0.67 0.16
N SER A 86 -2.52 1.72 -0.35
CA SER A 86 -1.65 1.62 -1.53
C SER A 86 -0.19 1.78 -1.10
N THR A 87 0.66 0.82 -1.41
CA THR A 87 2.04 0.75 -0.92
C THR A 87 2.98 0.13 -1.95
N ASN A 88 4.27 0.48 -1.89
CA ASN A 88 5.30 -0.22 -2.64
C ASN A 88 5.75 -1.52 -1.95
N GLY A 89 5.30 -1.80 -0.73
CA GLY A 89 5.62 -3.00 0.04
C GLY A 89 7.07 -3.10 0.54
N GLY A 90 7.94 -2.15 0.21
CA GLY A 90 9.39 -2.22 0.44
C GLY A 90 9.87 -1.75 1.80
N TYR A 91 8.99 -1.54 2.76
CA TYR A 91 9.32 -1.06 4.10
C TYR A 91 8.66 -1.93 5.18
N GLN A 92 9.02 -1.73 6.44
CA GLN A 92 8.57 -2.46 7.61
C GLN A 92 9.07 -3.92 7.72
N THR A 93 8.77 -4.53 8.86
CA THR A 93 9.10 -5.92 9.16
C THR A 93 8.00 -6.88 8.71
N ALA A 94 8.33 -8.16 8.59
CA ALA A 94 7.34 -9.19 8.29
C ALA A 94 6.21 -9.23 9.35
N ASP A 95 6.54 -8.99 10.64
CA ASP A 95 5.56 -8.99 11.73
C ASP A 95 4.59 -7.82 11.63
N TRP A 96 5.04 -6.65 11.16
CA TRP A 96 4.17 -5.51 10.91
C TRP A 96 3.12 -5.85 9.81
N TRP A 97 3.56 -6.48 8.73
CA TRP A 97 2.67 -6.92 7.65
C TRP A 97 1.73 -8.04 8.10
N ARG A 98 2.23 -8.95 8.93
CA ARG A 98 1.40 -10.00 9.55
C ARG A 98 0.31 -9.40 10.44
N SER A 99 0.61 -8.31 11.16
CA SER A 99 -0.39 -7.61 11.97
C SER A 99 -1.54 -7.06 11.14
N LEU A 100 -1.27 -6.46 9.97
CA LEU A 100 -2.33 -6.05 9.03
C LEU A 100 -3.11 -7.26 8.48
N GLY A 101 -2.44 -8.36 8.19
CA GLY A 101 -3.08 -9.61 7.77
C GLY A 101 -4.02 -10.18 8.84
N ASN A 102 -3.62 -10.13 10.10
CA ASN A 102 -4.45 -10.57 11.23
C ASN A 102 -5.70 -9.69 11.39
N ILE A 103 -5.56 -8.37 11.25
CA ILE A 103 -6.72 -7.46 11.25
C ILE A 103 -7.67 -7.79 10.08
N ALA A 104 -7.11 -8.05 8.89
CA ALA A 104 -7.92 -8.46 7.74
C ALA A 104 -8.65 -9.79 7.98
N ALA A 105 -8.06 -10.72 8.74
CA ALA A 105 -8.69 -12.00 9.11
C ALA A 105 -9.77 -11.83 10.19
N GLU A 106 -9.55 -10.94 11.15
CA GLU A 106 -10.53 -10.63 12.20
C GLU A 106 -11.75 -9.87 11.66
N TYR A 107 -11.53 -9.02 10.63
CA TYR A 107 -12.57 -8.23 9.98
C TYR A 107 -12.63 -8.52 8.47
N PRO A 108 -13.15 -9.69 8.04
CA PRO A 108 -13.12 -10.10 6.64
C PRO A 108 -13.78 -9.07 5.70
N GLY A 109 -13.07 -8.73 4.62
CA GLY A 109 -13.53 -7.77 3.62
C GLY A 109 -13.43 -6.30 4.05
N ARG A 110 -12.82 -6.00 5.23
CA ARG A 110 -12.68 -4.63 5.72
C ARG A 110 -11.29 -4.02 5.45
N VAL A 111 -10.28 -4.84 5.19
CA VAL A 111 -8.92 -4.39 4.86
C VAL A 111 -8.55 -4.90 3.49
N TYR A 112 -8.03 -4.02 2.64
CA TYR A 112 -7.54 -4.36 1.32
C TYR A 112 -6.21 -3.64 1.03
N ILE A 113 -5.21 -4.38 0.52
CA ILE A 113 -3.90 -3.83 0.24
C ILE A 113 -3.62 -3.85 -1.27
N HIS A 114 -3.23 -2.71 -1.83
CA HIS A 114 -2.67 -2.61 -3.18
C HIS A 114 -1.15 -2.58 -3.09
N PHE A 115 -0.49 -3.70 -3.38
CA PHE A 115 0.95 -3.75 -3.55
C PHE A 115 1.32 -3.26 -4.95
N CYS A 116 1.91 -2.07 -5.03
CA CYS A 116 2.36 -1.44 -6.27
C CYS A 116 3.80 -1.85 -6.58
N VAL A 117 3.98 -2.95 -7.30
CA VAL A 117 5.26 -3.59 -7.57
C VAL A 117 5.40 -3.79 -9.08
N ASP A 118 6.49 -3.31 -9.67
CA ASP A 118 6.63 -3.20 -11.12
C ASP A 118 7.76 -4.09 -11.66
N GLY A 119 7.75 -5.36 -11.28
CA GLY A 119 8.72 -6.38 -11.67
C GLY A 119 9.19 -7.23 -10.51
N HIS A 120 10.18 -8.07 -10.79
CA HIS A 120 10.88 -8.91 -9.81
C HIS A 120 12.22 -8.27 -9.41
N LYS A 121 13.17 -9.14 -9.03
CA LYS A 121 14.48 -8.72 -8.50
C LYS A 121 15.28 -7.85 -9.46
N GLU A 122 15.21 -8.15 -10.75
CA GLU A 122 16.08 -7.51 -11.76
C GLU A 122 15.44 -6.24 -12.35
N THR A 123 14.14 -6.05 -12.23
CA THR A 123 13.42 -4.97 -12.92
C THR A 123 12.68 -4.01 -11.99
N ASN A 124 12.13 -4.48 -10.86
CA ASN A 124 11.31 -3.63 -9.98
C ASN A 124 12.04 -2.34 -9.55
N HIS A 125 13.33 -2.44 -9.22
CA HIS A 125 14.11 -1.30 -8.74
C HIS A 125 14.42 -0.25 -9.82
N ILE A 126 14.20 -0.56 -11.09
CA ILE A 126 14.40 0.39 -12.20
C ILE A 126 13.40 1.54 -12.07
N TYR A 127 12.12 1.22 -11.80
CA TYR A 127 11.10 2.25 -11.57
C TYR A 127 10.90 2.53 -10.08
N ARG A 128 10.83 1.49 -9.22
CA ARG A 128 10.71 1.63 -7.76
C ARG A 128 12.08 1.83 -7.13
N VAL A 129 12.76 2.89 -7.55
CA VAL A 129 14.13 3.24 -7.08
C VAL A 129 14.18 3.21 -5.55
N ASN A 130 15.28 2.70 -4.98
CA ASN A 130 15.51 2.49 -3.55
C ASN A 130 14.69 1.36 -2.90
N THR A 131 13.91 0.58 -3.64
CA THR A 131 13.25 -0.61 -3.09
C THR A 131 14.07 -1.88 -3.38
N LYS A 132 13.85 -2.92 -2.56
CA LYS A 132 14.49 -4.23 -2.70
C LYS A 132 13.41 -5.30 -2.82
N PHE A 133 13.35 -6.01 -3.94
CA PHE A 133 12.31 -7.00 -4.21
C PHE A 133 12.22 -8.10 -3.14
N ASN A 134 13.34 -8.60 -2.63
CA ASN A 134 13.34 -9.61 -1.57
C ASN A 134 12.66 -9.15 -0.26
N ILE A 135 12.68 -7.84 0.02
CA ILE A 135 11.96 -7.26 1.16
C ILE A 135 10.47 -7.20 0.84
N ILE A 136 10.12 -6.75 -0.37
CA ILE A 136 8.74 -6.68 -0.86
C ILE A 136 8.10 -8.07 -0.83
N GLU A 137 8.74 -9.06 -1.43
CA GLU A 137 8.27 -10.44 -1.48
C GLU A 137 8.03 -11.04 -0.09
N ARG A 138 8.99 -10.84 0.85
CA ARG A 138 8.84 -11.24 2.25
C ARG A 138 7.61 -10.60 2.89
N ASN A 139 7.39 -9.32 2.63
CA ASN A 139 6.31 -8.55 3.22
C ASN A 139 4.94 -8.96 2.64
N MET A 140 4.85 -9.12 1.31
CA MET A 140 3.67 -9.63 0.63
C MET A 140 3.30 -11.02 1.15
N LYS A 141 4.31 -11.91 1.30
CA LYS A 141 4.10 -13.24 1.87
C LYS A 141 3.62 -13.18 3.31
N ALA A 142 4.22 -12.34 4.15
CA ALA A 142 3.84 -12.21 5.56
C ALA A 142 2.38 -11.72 5.72
N PHE A 143 1.91 -10.82 4.86
CA PHE A 143 0.50 -10.42 4.81
C PHE A 143 -0.38 -11.57 4.31
N SER A 144 -0.03 -12.19 3.18
CA SER A 144 -0.78 -13.29 2.58
C SER A 144 -0.97 -14.49 3.50
N ASP A 145 0.06 -14.85 4.27
CA ASP A 145 0.01 -15.99 5.22
C ASP A 145 -0.99 -15.75 6.37
N ALA A 146 -1.31 -14.49 6.70
CA ALA A 146 -2.19 -14.12 7.80
C ALA A 146 -3.58 -13.66 7.35
N ALA A 147 -3.68 -13.08 6.16
CA ALA A 147 -4.92 -12.50 5.63
C ALA A 147 -5.81 -13.53 4.93
N PRO A 148 -7.14 -13.30 4.84
CA PRO A 148 -8.01 -14.05 3.94
C PRO A 148 -7.57 -13.94 2.49
N LYS A 149 -7.94 -14.94 1.68
CA LYS A 149 -7.73 -14.87 0.22
C LYS A 149 -8.40 -13.63 -0.37
N ASN A 150 -7.79 -13.06 -1.40
CA ASN A 150 -8.30 -11.87 -2.10
C ASN A 150 -8.44 -10.62 -1.20
N SER A 151 -7.60 -10.51 -0.17
CA SER A 151 -7.48 -9.28 0.65
C SER A 151 -6.42 -8.31 0.12
N ALA A 152 -5.78 -8.63 -1.00
CA ALA A 152 -4.83 -7.75 -1.65
C ALA A 152 -4.80 -7.93 -3.16
N SER A 153 -4.24 -6.93 -3.82
CA SER A 153 -3.88 -6.99 -5.23
C SER A 153 -2.40 -6.63 -5.44
N TRP A 154 -1.83 -7.21 -6.47
CA TRP A 154 -0.57 -6.77 -7.04
C TRP A 154 -0.89 -5.86 -8.24
N ILE A 155 -0.59 -4.56 -8.11
CA ILE A 155 -0.72 -3.57 -9.18
C ILE A 155 0.62 -3.45 -9.87
N TYR A 156 0.64 -3.70 -11.17
CA TYR A 156 1.84 -3.74 -12.00
C TYR A 156 1.76 -2.67 -13.10
N ILE A 157 2.70 -1.76 -13.12
CA ILE A 157 2.85 -0.82 -14.23
C ILE A 157 3.76 -1.45 -15.28
N VAL A 158 3.24 -1.62 -16.49
CA VAL A 158 4.01 -2.22 -17.58
C VAL A 158 4.88 -1.15 -18.24
N PHE A 159 6.18 -1.43 -18.31
CA PHE A 159 7.21 -0.67 -19.02
C PHE A 159 8.00 -1.62 -19.94
N ASP A 160 8.72 -1.09 -20.91
CA ASP A 160 9.54 -1.88 -21.84
C ASP A 160 10.56 -2.78 -21.12
N HIS A 161 11.10 -2.30 -19.97
CA HIS A 161 12.10 -3.04 -19.20
C HIS A 161 11.54 -4.19 -18.37
N ASN A 162 10.23 -4.25 -18.14
CA ASN A 162 9.60 -5.26 -17.26
C ASN A 162 8.49 -6.07 -17.94
N GLU A 163 8.10 -5.77 -19.17
CA GLU A 163 7.03 -6.45 -19.91
C GLU A 163 7.24 -7.97 -19.97
N HIS A 164 8.49 -8.40 -20.14
CA HIS A 164 8.84 -9.82 -20.22
C HIS A 164 8.62 -10.61 -18.93
N GLU A 165 8.45 -9.94 -17.79
CA GLU A 165 8.17 -10.57 -16.48
C GLU A 165 6.67 -10.63 -16.14
N LEU A 166 5.79 -10.10 -16.98
CA LEU A 166 4.38 -9.91 -16.67
C LEU A 166 3.67 -11.21 -16.28
N GLU A 167 3.83 -12.28 -17.06
CA GLU A 167 3.19 -13.57 -16.76
C GLU A 167 3.76 -14.20 -15.47
N ALA A 168 5.07 -14.09 -15.26
CA ALA A 168 5.69 -14.57 -14.03
C ALA A 168 5.20 -13.80 -12.79
N ALA A 169 4.98 -12.48 -12.90
CA ALA A 169 4.42 -11.67 -11.82
C ALA A 169 2.96 -12.05 -11.51
N LYS A 170 2.17 -12.31 -12.55
CA LYS A 170 0.79 -12.78 -12.41
C LYS A 170 0.70 -14.15 -11.72
N GLU A 171 1.54 -15.09 -12.13
CA GLU A 171 1.63 -16.41 -11.47
C GLU A 171 2.08 -16.30 -10.00
N HIS A 172 3.00 -15.37 -9.72
CA HIS A 172 3.46 -15.12 -8.36
C HIS A 172 2.35 -14.50 -7.49
N ALA A 173 1.60 -13.53 -8.01
CA ALA A 173 0.44 -12.97 -7.33
C ALA A 173 -0.60 -14.05 -7.00
N ALA A 174 -0.88 -14.95 -7.94
CA ALA A 174 -1.80 -16.07 -7.72
C ALA A 174 -1.34 -17.00 -6.59
N LYS A 175 -0.02 -17.30 -6.48
CA LYS A 175 0.55 -18.10 -5.37
C LYS A 175 0.38 -17.41 -4.02
N LEU A 176 0.32 -16.08 -4.00
CA LEU A 176 0.05 -15.28 -2.81
C LEU A 176 -1.45 -15.09 -2.54
N ASN A 177 -2.34 -15.67 -3.35
CA ASN A 177 -3.79 -15.43 -3.33
C ASN A 177 -4.16 -13.94 -3.50
N PHE A 178 -3.40 -13.21 -4.30
CA PHE A 178 -3.64 -11.81 -4.63
C PHE A 178 -4.30 -11.70 -6.00
N GLU A 179 -5.15 -10.70 -6.14
CA GLU A 179 -5.59 -10.24 -7.47
C GLU A 179 -4.40 -9.62 -8.21
N PHE A 180 -4.41 -9.69 -9.54
CA PHE A 180 -3.37 -9.07 -10.36
C PHE A 180 -4.00 -8.09 -11.34
N ALA A 181 -3.52 -6.85 -11.32
CA ALA A 181 -3.99 -5.81 -12.22
C ALA A 181 -2.82 -5.05 -12.84
N THR A 182 -2.93 -4.76 -14.14
CA THR A 182 -1.94 -3.98 -14.88
C THR A 182 -2.38 -2.55 -15.06
N ARG A 183 -1.41 -1.65 -15.13
CA ARG A 183 -1.58 -0.27 -15.62
C ARG A 183 -0.55 -0.03 -16.70
N THR A 184 -0.93 0.68 -17.75
CA THR A 184 0.03 1.12 -18.76
C THR A 184 0.84 2.27 -18.18
N GLY A 185 2.16 2.13 -18.15
CA GLY A 185 3.06 3.21 -17.80
C GLY A 185 3.00 4.35 -18.82
N MET A 186 3.30 5.56 -18.41
CA MET A 186 3.61 6.61 -19.39
C MET A 186 4.91 6.20 -20.09
N GLN A 187 4.84 5.97 -21.39
CA GLN A 187 5.92 5.41 -22.22
C GLN A 187 7.17 6.27 -22.33
N GLN A 188 7.25 7.40 -21.65
CA GLN A 188 8.40 8.30 -21.65
C GLN A 188 8.62 8.83 -20.25
N LEU A 189 9.36 8.08 -19.46
CA LEU A 189 10.10 8.69 -18.35
C LEU A 189 11.50 9.02 -18.89
N PRO A 190 12.02 10.23 -18.62
CA PRO A 190 13.35 10.63 -19.08
C PRO A 190 14.44 9.74 -18.51
#